data_1c5402cd6521b3834d786be9c56ef3b8
#
_entry.id   1c5402cd6521b3834d786be9c56ef3b8
#
_cell.length_a   1.000
_cell.length_b   1.000
_cell.length_c   1.000
_cell.angle_alpha   90.00
_cell.angle_beta   90.00
_cell.angle_gamma   90.00
#
_symmetry.space_group_name_H-M   'P 1'
#
loop_
_entity.id
_entity.type
_entity.pdbx_description
1 polymer ?
#
loop_
_entity_poly.entity_id
_entity_poly.type
_entity_poly.pdbx_seq_one_letter_code
_entity_poly.pdbx_strand_id
1 'polypeptide(L)'
;MAVTSFAKGYCGKMFQDNEQALLKDLLKTDPEFAERFNNFAFDEVINEPEQGLDDRTRFMAILAVLIGSQALDAFNEIAPAALNFGVSAVEIKEIIYQAVAYLGMGRVLPFLNAANKILNARGVKLPLEPQATASTDKNMRRELGTQAQVDIFGENMRDFWKGGHINYWLADNCFGDYYTRKGLDYKQREMITFCFLAAQGGCEPQLTAHAAANMKIGNDKDFLIRVISQCLPYIGYPRSLNALTCVNKACESLQA
;
A
#
# COMPACT_ATOMS: atom_id res chain seq x y z
N MET A 1 -0.21 -28.84 -15.43
CA MET A 1 0.77 -28.53 -14.35
C MET A 1 0.03 -28.55 -13.04
N ALA A 2 0.62 -28.94 -11.92
CA ALA A 2 -0.04 -28.90 -10.62
C ALA A 2 0.46 -27.69 -9.81
N VAL A 3 -0.39 -27.13 -8.92
CA VAL A 3 0.05 -26.08 -7.98
C VAL A 3 1.26 -26.62 -7.18
N THR A 4 2.34 -25.85 -7.11
CA THR A 4 3.57 -26.27 -6.42
C THR A 4 3.31 -26.53 -4.94
N SER A 5 4.17 -27.33 -4.31
CA SER A 5 4.05 -27.60 -2.87
C SER A 5 4.25 -26.33 -2.04
N PHE A 6 5.11 -25.41 -2.50
CA PHE A 6 5.32 -24.13 -1.83
C PHE A 6 4.08 -23.25 -1.91
N ALA A 7 3.52 -23.03 -3.11
CA ALA A 7 2.31 -22.23 -3.29
C ALA A 7 1.12 -22.78 -2.49
N LYS A 8 0.96 -24.13 -2.45
CA LYS A 8 -0.07 -24.78 -1.59
C LYS A 8 0.13 -24.47 -0.12
N GLY A 9 1.35 -24.62 0.39
CA GLY A 9 1.67 -24.34 1.78
C GLY A 9 1.49 -22.86 2.13
N TYR A 10 1.88 -21.96 1.22
CA TYR A 10 1.70 -20.52 1.40
C TYR A 10 0.22 -20.12 1.43
N CYS A 11 -0.58 -20.63 0.49
CA CYS A 11 -2.04 -20.44 0.49
C CYS A 11 -2.71 -21.03 1.74
N GLY A 12 -2.27 -22.20 2.21
CA GLY A 12 -2.75 -22.78 3.48
C GLY A 12 -2.52 -21.84 4.66
N LYS A 13 -1.35 -21.21 4.72
CA LYS A 13 -1.02 -20.20 5.74
C LYS A 13 -1.86 -18.91 5.60
N MET A 14 -2.09 -18.45 4.36
CA MET A 14 -2.93 -17.28 4.07
C MET A 14 -4.35 -17.46 4.60
N PHE A 15 -4.93 -18.63 4.43
CA PHE A 15 -6.36 -18.87 4.68
C PHE A 15 -6.63 -19.74 5.92
N GLN A 16 -5.58 -20.19 6.66
CA GLN A 16 -5.67 -20.99 7.90
C GLN A 16 -6.64 -22.17 7.77
N ASP A 17 -6.48 -22.98 6.71
CA ASP A 17 -7.34 -24.13 6.38
C ASP A 17 -8.84 -23.81 6.19
N ASN A 18 -9.25 -22.54 6.35
CA ASN A 18 -10.56 -22.10 5.90
C ASN A 18 -10.59 -22.13 4.38
N GLU A 19 -11.52 -22.87 3.87
CA GLU A 19 -11.65 -23.26 2.46
C GLU A 19 -11.93 -22.11 1.45
N GLN A 20 -11.64 -20.85 1.78
CA GLN A 20 -11.82 -19.68 0.92
C GLN A 20 -10.46 -19.16 0.43
N ALA A 21 -9.84 -19.90 -0.48
CA ALA A 21 -8.72 -19.37 -1.25
C ALA A 21 -9.23 -18.39 -2.31
N LEU A 22 -8.49 -17.29 -2.54
CA LEU A 22 -8.77 -16.27 -3.57
C LEU A 22 -9.21 -16.87 -4.92
N LEU A 23 -8.90 -18.13 -5.14
CA LEU A 23 -9.12 -18.86 -6.37
C LEU A 23 -9.82 -20.22 -6.15
N LYS A 24 -10.45 -20.46 -4.99
CA LYS A 24 -11.05 -21.78 -4.72
C LYS A 24 -12.18 -22.12 -5.69
N ASP A 25 -13.04 -21.15 -5.97
CA ASP A 25 -14.11 -21.36 -6.95
C ASP A 25 -13.53 -21.40 -8.36
N LEU A 26 -12.48 -20.62 -8.65
CA LEU A 26 -11.75 -20.68 -9.91
C LEU A 26 -11.03 -22.03 -10.11
N LEU A 27 -10.60 -22.72 -9.06
CA LEU A 27 -10.06 -24.07 -9.19
C LEU A 27 -11.09 -25.08 -9.71
N LYS A 28 -12.39 -24.79 -9.58
CA LYS A 28 -13.48 -25.63 -10.11
C LYS A 28 -13.89 -25.23 -11.53
N THR A 29 -13.90 -23.92 -11.82
CA THR A 29 -14.38 -23.38 -13.10
C THR A 29 -13.25 -23.16 -14.10
N ASP A 30 -12.08 -22.73 -13.63
CA ASP A 30 -10.92 -22.32 -14.44
C ASP A 30 -9.61 -22.90 -13.87
N PRO A 31 -9.47 -24.22 -13.73
CA PRO A 31 -8.38 -24.85 -12.96
C PRO A 31 -7.00 -24.53 -13.52
N GLU A 32 -6.82 -24.51 -14.84
CA GLU A 32 -5.53 -24.19 -15.46
C GLU A 32 -5.09 -22.75 -15.17
N PHE A 33 -6.00 -21.79 -15.25
CA PHE A 33 -5.72 -20.39 -14.93
C PHE A 33 -5.36 -20.22 -13.46
N ALA A 34 -6.17 -20.77 -12.56
CA ALA A 34 -5.95 -20.69 -11.12
C ALA A 34 -4.60 -21.31 -10.72
N GLU A 35 -4.23 -22.42 -11.34
CA GLU A 35 -2.96 -23.10 -11.12
C GLU A 35 -1.75 -22.22 -11.53
N ARG A 36 -1.81 -21.62 -12.72
CA ARG A 36 -0.77 -20.71 -13.23
C ARG A 36 -0.63 -19.47 -12.34
N PHE A 37 -1.75 -18.83 -11.98
CA PHE A 37 -1.73 -17.66 -11.12
C PHE A 37 -1.16 -17.97 -9.73
N ASN A 38 -1.59 -19.06 -9.11
CA ASN A 38 -1.09 -19.48 -7.79
C ASN A 38 0.41 -19.75 -7.81
N ASN A 39 0.91 -20.46 -8.81
CA ASN A 39 2.34 -20.74 -8.94
C ASN A 39 3.13 -19.45 -9.13
N PHE A 40 2.67 -18.55 -9.98
CA PHE A 40 3.32 -17.27 -10.21
C PHE A 40 3.30 -16.37 -8.98
N ALA A 41 2.10 -16.09 -8.42
CA ALA A 41 1.95 -15.13 -7.33
C ALA A 41 2.47 -15.62 -5.98
N PHE A 42 2.34 -16.92 -5.69
CA PHE A 42 2.60 -17.50 -4.38
C PHE A 42 3.79 -18.46 -4.33
N ASP A 43 4.58 -18.53 -5.40
CA ASP A 43 5.84 -19.27 -5.45
C ASP A 43 6.91 -18.48 -6.22
N GLU A 44 6.76 -18.30 -7.55
CA GLU A 44 7.80 -17.69 -8.37
C GLU A 44 8.16 -16.27 -7.91
N VAL A 45 7.15 -15.39 -7.72
CA VAL A 45 7.36 -13.99 -7.30
C VAL A 45 7.89 -13.91 -5.86
N ILE A 46 7.42 -14.77 -4.97
CA ILE A 46 7.84 -14.76 -3.55
C ILE A 46 9.29 -15.23 -3.41
N ASN A 47 9.67 -16.25 -4.18
CA ASN A 47 10.98 -16.89 -4.10
C ASN A 47 11.99 -16.36 -5.13
N GLU A 48 11.63 -15.33 -5.93
CA GLU A 48 12.58 -14.73 -6.85
C GLU A 48 13.82 -14.24 -6.08
N PRO A 49 15.03 -14.68 -6.47
CA PRO A 49 16.24 -14.31 -5.77
C PRO A 49 16.38 -12.79 -5.63
N GLU A 50 16.74 -12.33 -4.44
CA GLU A 50 16.95 -10.91 -4.08
C GLU A 50 15.68 -10.03 -4.12
N GLN A 51 14.51 -10.58 -4.53
CA GLN A 51 13.26 -9.83 -4.61
C GLN A 51 12.30 -10.09 -3.44
N GLY A 52 12.72 -10.87 -2.43
CA GLY A 52 11.91 -11.17 -1.25
C GLY A 52 11.66 -9.95 -0.37
N LEU A 53 10.44 -9.89 0.17
CA LEU A 53 10.05 -9.01 1.29
C LEU A 53 9.56 -9.88 2.44
N ASP A 54 9.65 -9.37 3.67
CA ASP A 54 8.92 -9.99 4.77
C ASP A 54 7.41 -9.96 4.50
N ASP A 55 6.70 -10.96 5.01
CA ASP A 55 5.29 -11.15 4.69
C ASP A 55 4.43 -9.94 5.09
N ARG A 56 4.70 -9.33 6.25
CA ARG A 56 3.94 -8.18 6.73
C ARG A 56 4.08 -6.98 5.76
N THR A 57 5.30 -6.64 5.37
CA THR A 57 5.57 -5.56 4.39
C THR A 57 4.94 -5.89 3.04
N ARG A 58 5.07 -7.13 2.57
CA ARG A 58 4.44 -7.61 1.33
C ARG A 58 2.93 -7.40 1.35
N PHE A 59 2.23 -7.84 2.39
CA PHE A 59 0.79 -7.70 2.48
C PHE A 59 0.33 -6.25 2.61
N MET A 60 1.08 -5.39 3.30
CA MET A 60 0.79 -3.95 3.34
C MET A 60 0.86 -3.33 1.93
N ALA A 61 1.89 -3.66 1.15
CA ALA A 61 2.05 -3.20 -0.23
C ALA A 61 0.91 -3.74 -1.13
N ILE A 62 0.58 -5.03 -1.02
CA ILE A 62 -0.52 -5.65 -1.79
C ILE A 62 -1.86 -4.98 -1.45
N LEU A 63 -2.19 -4.77 -0.18
CA LEU A 63 -3.42 -4.07 0.22
C LEU A 63 -3.47 -2.66 -0.40
N ALA A 64 -2.36 -1.93 -0.39
CA ALA A 64 -2.29 -0.60 -0.97
C ALA A 64 -2.52 -0.61 -2.49
N VAL A 65 -1.89 -1.53 -3.24
CA VAL A 65 -2.11 -1.62 -4.69
C VAL A 65 -3.53 -2.09 -5.04
N LEU A 66 -4.14 -2.96 -4.23
CA LEU A 66 -5.53 -3.38 -4.44
C LEU A 66 -6.50 -2.22 -4.26
N ILE A 67 -6.27 -1.34 -3.28
CA ILE A 67 -7.06 -0.12 -3.12
C ILE A 67 -6.80 0.82 -4.31
N GLY A 68 -5.55 1.01 -4.71
CA GLY A 68 -5.18 1.87 -5.85
C GLY A 68 -5.78 1.42 -7.19
N SER A 69 -5.87 0.12 -7.43
CA SER A 69 -6.46 -0.49 -8.62
C SER A 69 -7.97 -0.72 -8.52
N GLN A 70 -8.62 -0.35 -7.40
CA GLN A 70 -10.06 -0.55 -7.13
C GLN A 70 -10.48 -2.03 -7.13
N ALA A 71 -9.60 -2.93 -6.76
CA ALA A 71 -9.82 -4.38 -6.74
C ALA A 71 -10.47 -4.83 -5.41
N LEU A 72 -11.74 -4.48 -5.21
CA LEU A 72 -12.44 -4.73 -3.94
C LEU A 72 -12.60 -6.23 -3.65
N ASP A 73 -12.89 -7.05 -4.67
CA ASP A 73 -13.07 -8.49 -4.49
C ASP A 73 -11.77 -9.14 -4.03
N ALA A 74 -10.64 -8.81 -4.67
CA ALA A 74 -9.33 -9.28 -4.23
C ALA A 74 -8.95 -8.75 -2.84
N PHE A 75 -9.33 -7.50 -2.49
CA PHE A 75 -9.11 -6.97 -1.15
C PHE A 75 -9.88 -7.76 -0.08
N ASN A 76 -11.11 -8.17 -0.36
CA ASN A 76 -11.90 -8.98 0.57
C ASN A 76 -11.24 -10.33 0.91
N GLU A 77 -10.49 -10.89 -0.04
CA GLU A 77 -9.74 -12.13 0.14
C GLU A 77 -8.37 -11.91 0.81
N ILE A 78 -7.66 -10.86 0.40
CA ILE A 78 -6.29 -10.61 0.87
C ILE A 78 -6.25 -9.97 2.27
N ALA A 79 -7.22 -9.13 2.64
CA ALA A 79 -7.19 -8.47 3.93
C ALA A 79 -7.28 -9.44 5.14
N PRO A 80 -8.10 -10.52 5.10
CA PRO A 80 -8.02 -11.58 6.11
C PRO A 80 -6.66 -12.31 6.14
N ALA A 81 -6.05 -12.55 4.97
CA ALA A 81 -4.74 -13.15 4.89
C ALA A 81 -3.66 -12.24 5.49
N ALA A 82 -3.73 -10.92 5.21
CA ALA A 82 -2.80 -9.94 5.79
C ALA A 82 -2.79 -9.98 7.33
N LEU A 83 -3.97 -10.12 7.96
CA LEU A 83 -4.08 -10.32 9.41
C LEU A 83 -3.36 -11.59 9.88
N ASN A 84 -3.45 -12.70 9.12
CA ASN A 84 -2.77 -13.95 9.43
C ASN A 84 -1.24 -13.85 9.32
N PHE A 85 -0.74 -12.90 8.52
CA PHE A 85 0.69 -12.60 8.35
C PHE A 85 1.17 -11.39 9.17
N GLY A 86 0.42 -10.99 10.18
CA GLY A 86 0.85 -10.02 11.19
C GLY A 86 0.61 -8.56 10.85
N VAL A 87 -0.14 -8.25 9.77
CA VAL A 87 -0.65 -6.89 9.56
C VAL A 87 -1.77 -6.65 10.56
N SER A 88 -1.63 -5.65 11.40
CA SER A 88 -2.60 -5.35 12.45
C SER A 88 -3.87 -4.67 11.91
N ALA A 89 -4.96 -4.74 12.68
CA ALA A 89 -6.19 -4.02 12.37
C ALA A 89 -5.98 -2.50 12.23
N VAL A 90 -5.08 -1.93 13.04
CA VAL A 90 -4.71 -0.52 12.98
C VAL A 90 -4.04 -0.21 11.64
N GLU A 91 -3.06 -1.02 11.21
CA GLU A 91 -2.36 -0.81 9.95
C GLU A 91 -3.28 -0.91 8.73
N ILE A 92 -4.18 -1.90 8.69
CA ILE A 92 -5.19 -2.00 7.63
C ILE A 92 -6.02 -0.71 7.56
N LYS A 93 -6.45 -0.19 8.69
CA LYS A 93 -7.22 1.06 8.76
C LYS A 93 -6.40 2.27 8.33
N GLU A 94 -5.14 2.36 8.75
CA GLU A 94 -4.26 3.46 8.38
C GLU A 94 -3.94 3.47 6.88
N ILE A 95 -3.75 2.29 6.26
CA ILE A 95 -3.61 2.17 4.80
C ILE A 95 -4.86 2.74 4.10
N ILE A 96 -6.06 2.36 4.56
CA ILE A 96 -7.31 2.84 3.97
C ILE A 96 -7.51 4.35 4.21
N TYR A 97 -7.23 4.85 5.41
CA TYR A 97 -7.39 6.26 5.73
C TYR A 97 -6.47 7.13 4.87
N GLN A 98 -5.20 6.76 4.75
CA GLN A 98 -4.24 7.51 3.93
C GLN A 98 -4.61 7.47 2.45
N ALA A 99 -5.18 6.39 1.95
CA ALA A 99 -5.65 6.27 0.57
C ALA A 99 -6.66 7.37 0.18
N VAL A 100 -7.41 7.94 1.15
CA VAL A 100 -8.38 9.02 0.89
C VAL A 100 -7.69 10.25 0.30
N ALA A 101 -6.50 10.60 0.77
CA ALA A 101 -5.76 11.75 0.27
C ALA A 101 -5.27 11.59 -1.18
N TYR A 102 -5.05 10.36 -1.64
CA TYR A 102 -4.51 10.04 -2.97
C TYR A 102 -5.55 9.59 -3.99
N LEU A 103 -6.59 8.92 -3.54
CA LEU A 103 -7.60 8.30 -4.40
C LEU A 103 -8.98 8.95 -4.27
N GLY A 104 -9.20 9.71 -3.21
CA GLY A 104 -10.49 10.33 -2.89
C GLY A 104 -11.45 9.37 -2.19
N MET A 105 -12.32 9.93 -1.34
CA MET A 105 -13.28 9.15 -0.52
C MET A 105 -14.23 8.30 -1.37
N GLY A 106 -14.61 8.76 -2.56
CA GLY A 106 -15.50 8.02 -3.45
C GLY A 106 -14.96 6.65 -3.85
N ARG A 107 -13.64 6.53 -4.03
CA ARG A 107 -12.98 5.26 -4.35
C ARG A 107 -12.66 4.44 -3.10
N VAL A 108 -12.44 5.08 -1.95
CA VAL A 108 -11.92 4.42 -0.74
C VAL A 108 -13.03 3.88 0.17
N LEU A 109 -14.21 4.50 0.16
CA LEU A 109 -15.32 4.11 1.06
C LEU A 109 -15.69 2.61 0.98
N PRO A 110 -15.75 1.94 -0.20
CA PRO A 110 -16.04 0.53 -0.27
C PRO A 110 -15.03 -0.34 0.50
N PHE A 111 -13.75 0.00 0.47
CA PHE A 111 -12.68 -0.71 1.18
C PHE A 111 -12.77 -0.50 2.68
N LEU A 112 -13.15 0.70 3.14
CA LEU A 112 -13.39 0.95 4.57
C LEU A 112 -14.54 0.10 5.11
N ASN A 113 -15.63 -0.01 4.34
CA ASN A 113 -16.77 -0.85 4.69
C ASN A 113 -16.40 -2.34 4.70
N ALA A 114 -15.61 -2.80 3.72
CA ALA A 114 -15.11 -4.17 3.66
C ALA A 114 -14.21 -4.48 4.86
N ALA A 115 -13.24 -3.62 5.16
CA ALA A 115 -12.35 -3.80 6.31
C ALA A 115 -13.13 -3.86 7.63
N ASN A 116 -14.15 -3.02 7.82
CA ASN A 116 -15.00 -3.09 9.02
C ASN A 116 -15.70 -4.44 9.17
N LYS A 117 -16.24 -5.00 8.07
CA LYS A 117 -16.87 -6.32 8.07
C LYS A 117 -15.87 -7.42 8.41
N ILE A 118 -14.68 -7.39 7.78
CA ILE A 118 -13.61 -8.36 8.01
C ILE A 118 -13.14 -8.31 9.47
N LEU A 119 -12.86 -7.11 10.00
CA LEU A 119 -12.41 -6.95 11.39
C LEU A 119 -13.46 -7.42 12.40
N ASN A 120 -14.73 -7.08 12.18
CA ASN A 120 -15.82 -7.57 13.01
C ASN A 120 -15.94 -9.10 12.97
N ALA A 121 -15.83 -9.73 11.80
CA ALA A 121 -15.84 -11.19 11.65
C ALA A 121 -14.67 -11.87 12.35
N ARG A 122 -13.53 -11.15 12.52
CA ARG A 122 -12.36 -11.59 13.29
C ARG A 122 -12.45 -11.27 14.79
N GLY A 123 -13.60 -10.78 15.28
CA GLY A 123 -13.82 -10.45 16.68
C GLY A 123 -13.11 -9.15 17.14
N VAL A 124 -12.61 -8.35 16.23
CA VAL A 124 -11.97 -7.07 16.56
C VAL A 124 -13.05 -6.05 16.93
N LYS A 125 -12.96 -5.53 18.16
CA LYS A 125 -13.90 -4.50 18.63
C LYS A 125 -13.66 -3.16 17.91
N LEU A 126 -14.72 -2.61 17.32
CA LEU A 126 -14.71 -1.28 16.71
C LEU A 126 -15.51 -0.28 17.58
N PRO A 127 -15.14 1.03 17.59
CA PRO A 127 -13.98 1.61 16.92
C PRO A 127 -12.65 1.18 17.53
N LEU A 128 -11.57 1.22 16.73
CA LEU A 128 -10.20 1.06 17.23
C LEU A 128 -9.79 2.29 18.03
N GLU A 129 -8.77 2.13 18.88
CA GLU A 129 -8.15 3.26 19.60
C GLU A 129 -7.70 4.35 18.63
N PRO A 130 -7.99 5.63 18.93
CA PRO A 130 -7.61 6.74 18.07
C PRO A 130 -6.10 6.84 17.84
N GLN A 131 -5.68 7.03 16.60
CA GLN A 131 -4.29 7.19 16.20
C GLN A 131 -3.92 8.65 15.87
N ALA A 132 -4.90 9.56 15.83
CA ALA A 132 -4.67 10.97 15.51
C ALA A 132 -3.77 11.64 16.57
N THR A 133 -2.80 12.42 16.13
CA THR A 133 -1.91 13.22 16.98
C THR A 133 -2.12 14.72 16.75
N ALA A 134 -2.60 15.10 15.56
CA ALA A 134 -2.89 16.48 15.25
C ALA A 134 -4.16 16.95 16.00
N SER A 135 -4.11 18.19 16.46
CA SER A 135 -5.27 18.91 17.00
C SER A 135 -6.25 19.27 15.87
N THR A 136 -7.48 19.62 16.25
CA THR A 136 -8.45 20.23 15.32
C THR A 136 -8.12 21.69 14.98
N ASP A 137 -7.15 22.31 15.66
CA ASP A 137 -6.65 23.66 15.33
C ASP A 137 -5.96 23.66 13.97
N LYS A 138 -6.44 24.49 13.06
CA LYS A 138 -5.96 24.53 11.66
C LYS A 138 -4.49 24.97 11.53
N ASN A 139 -4.02 25.86 12.39
CA ASN A 139 -2.63 26.31 12.32
C ASN A 139 -1.69 25.21 12.78
N MET A 140 -2.01 24.53 13.87
CA MET A 140 -1.24 23.41 14.39
C MET A 140 -1.22 22.25 13.36
N ARG A 141 -2.34 21.91 12.76
CA ARG A 141 -2.42 20.87 11.71
C ARG A 141 -1.48 21.20 10.56
N ARG A 142 -1.56 22.45 10.02
CA ARG A 142 -0.69 22.90 8.94
C ARG A 142 0.79 22.85 9.34
N GLU A 143 1.13 23.31 10.55
CA GLU A 143 2.51 23.31 11.03
C GLU A 143 3.07 21.89 11.13
N LEU A 144 2.33 20.96 11.73
CA LEU A 144 2.70 19.54 11.81
C LEU A 144 2.81 18.91 10.43
N GLY A 145 1.87 19.19 9.54
CA GLY A 145 1.88 18.68 8.17
C GLY A 145 3.01 19.26 7.33
N THR A 146 3.31 20.55 7.49
CA THR A 146 4.49 21.16 6.85
C THR A 146 5.77 20.52 7.34
N GLN A 147 5.90 20.26 8.65
CA GLN A 147 7.07 19.58 9.19
C GLN A 147 7.20 18.16 8.62
N ALA A 148 6.10 17.39 8.55
CA ALA A 148 6.09 16.07 7.90
C ALA A 148 6.54 16.14 6.44
N GLN A 149 6.09 17.13 5.68
CA GLN A 149 6.55 17.36 4.30
C GLN A 149 8.06 17.65 4.25
N VAL A 150 8.57 18.47 5.14
CA VAL A 150 10.01 18.79 5.22
C VAL A 150 10.83 17.54 5.57
N ASP A 151 10.38 16.77 6.55
CA ASP A 151 11.07 15.55 6.99
C ASP A 151 11.18 14.50 5.86
N ILE A 152 10.17 14.44 4.98
CA ILE A 152 10.07 13.44 3.92
C ILE A 152 10.72 13.95 2.62
N PHE A 153 10.42 15.18 2.19
CA PHE A 153 10.81 15.70 0.88
C PHE A 153 11.97 16.70 0.93
N GLY A 154 12.21 17.33 2.08
CA GLY A 154 13.25 18.32 2.30
C GLY A 154 12.75 19.75 2.50
N GLU A 155 13.67 20.67 2.81
CA GLU A 155 13.38 22.06 3.19
C GLU A 155 12.63 22.88 2.13
N ASN A 156 12.71 22.51 0.87
CA ASN A 156 11.95 23.14 -0.22
C ASN A 156 10.41 23.05 -0.01
N MET A 157 9.94 22.17 0.86
CA MET A 157 8.52 22.04 1.18
C MET A 157 8.03 23.02 2.24
N ARG A 158 8.91 23.73 2.95
CA ARG A 158 8.54 24.58 4.10
C ARG A 158 7.51 25.64 3.78
N ASP A 159 7.59 26.21 2.61
CA ASP A 159 6.67 27.27 2.15
C ASP A 159 5.74 26.83 1.01
N PHE A 160 5.74 25.53 0.68
CA PHE A 160 4.95 25.00 -0.44
C PHE A 160 3.44 25.25 -0.28
N TRP A 161 2.94 25.22 0.95
CA TRP A 161 1.54 25.51 1.28
C TRP A 161 1.09 26.92 0.87
N LYS A 162 2.00 27.89 0.71
CA LYS A 162 1.71 29.27 0.29
C LYS A 162 1.34 29.37 -1.19
N GLY A 163 1.58 28.34 -1.99
CA GLY A 163 1.33 28.31 -3.43
C GLY A 163 -0.15 28.25 -3.85
N GLY A 164 -1.09 28.22 -2.89
CA GLY A 164 -2.53 28.26 -3.15
C GLY A 164 -3.31 27.34 -2.19
N HIS A 165 -4.65 27.36 -2.31
CA HIS A 165 -5.52 26.64 -1.38
C HIS A 165 -5.36 25.11 -1.45
N ILE A 166 -5.07 24.55 -2.62
CA ILE A 166 -4.80 23.09 -2.75
C ILE A 166 -3.50 22.72 -2.03
N ASN A 167 -2.44 23.53 -2.19
CA ASN A 167 -1.17 23.33 -1.50
C ASN A 167 -1.32 23.49 0.03
N TYR A 168 -2.18 24.44 0.45
CA TYR A 168 -2.54 24.60 1.85
C TYR A 168 -3.21 23.33 2.41
N TRP A 169 -4.22 22.80 1.71
CA TRP A 169 -4.89 21.58 2.13
C TRP A 169 -3.99 20.34 2.05
N LEU A 170 -3.05 20.31 1.11
CA LEU A 170 -2.05 19.25 1.06
C LEU A 170 -1.24 19.22 2.36
N ALA A 171 -0.75 20.37 2.83
CA ALA A 171 -0.03 20.45 4.10
C ALA A 171 -0.95 20.17 5.30
N ASP A 172 -2.12 20.81 5.36
CA ASP A 172 -3.05 20.73 6.49
C ASP A 172 -3.75 19.36 6.61
N ASN A 173 -4.40 18.90 5.52
CA ASN A 173 -5.20 17.67 5.53
C ASN A 173 -4.35 16.44 5.18
N CYS A 174 -3.65 16.41 4.03
CA CYS A 174 -2.93 15.20 3.64
C CYS A 174 -1.81 14.89 4.65
N PHE A 175 -0.90 15.84 4.87
CA PHE A 175 0.23 15.61 5.78
C PHE A 175 -0.14 15.83 7.25
N GLY A 176 -0.95 16.83 7.57
CA GLY A 176 -1.35 17.12 8.94
C GLY A 176 -2.29 16.09 9.54
N ASP A 177 -3.30 15.60 8.81
CA ASP A 177 -4.25 14.64 9.35
C ASP A 177 -3.83 13.17 9.18
N TYR A 178 -3.19 12.79 8.06
CA TYR A 178 -2.89 11.38 7.80
C TYR A 178 -1.45 11.00 8.15
N TYR A 179 -0.44 11.80 7.77
CA TYR A 179 0.97 11.42 7.99
C TYR A 179 1.39 11.52 9.45
N THR A 180 0.78 12.38 10.25
CA THR A 180 1.10 12.54 11.68
C THR A 180 0.50 11.47 12.58
N ARG A 181 -0.37 10.60 12.07
CA ARG A 181 -1.02 9.53 12.84
C ARG A 181 -0.02 8.46 13.29
N LYS A 182 -0.23 7.85 14.47
CA LYS A 182 0.70 6.89 15.10
C LYS A 182 0.77 5.52 14.44
N GLY A 183 -0.28 5.09 13.75
CA GLY A 183 -0.43 3.69 13.31
C GLY A 183 0.61 3.19 12.30
N LEU A 184 1.26 4.10 11.54
CA LEU A 184 2.33 3.81 10.60
C LEU A 184 3.44 4.87 10.73
N ASP A 185 4.69 4.47 10.53
CA ASP A 185 5.81 5.39 10.40
C ASP A 185 5.92 5.98 8.97
N TYR A 186 6.84 6.94 8.77
CA TYR A 186 7.00 7.61 7.47
C TYR A 186 7.48 6.65 6.37
N LYS A 187 8.30 5.65 6.67
CA LYS A 187 8.74 4.67 5.68
C LYS A 187 7.56 3.84 5.17
N GLN A 188 6.73 3.38 6.09
CA GLN A 188 5.51 2.62 5.75
C GLN A 188 4.51 3.49 4.97
N ARG A 189 4.31 4.76 5.41
CA ARG A 189 3.41 5.71 4.73
C ARG A 189 3.86 6.03 3.32
N GLU A 190 5.15 6.26 3.10
CA GLU A 190 5.68 6.52 1.76
C GLU A 190 5.66 5.27 0.88
N MET A 191 5.90 4.07 1.42
CA MET A 191 5.75 2.82 0.68
C MET A 191 4.31 2.61 0.20
N ILE A 192 3.30 2.75 1.07
CA ILE A 192 1.90 2.57 0.67
C ILE A 192 1.43 3.66 -0.30
N THR A 193 1.90 4.89 -0.14
CA THR A 193 1.63 5.99 -1.09
C THR A 193 2.20 5.67 -2.48
N PHE A 194 3.45 5.22 -2.54
CA PHE A 194 4.06 4.74 -3.78
C PHE A 194 3.21 3.64 -4.43
N CYS A 195 2.71 2.68 -3.64
CA CYS A 195 1.83 1.62 -4.11
C CYS A 195 0.48 2.14 -4.66
N PHE A 196 -0.17 3.10 -3.98
CA PHE A 196 -1.41 3.72 -4.48
C PHE A 196 -1.19 4.37 -5.85
N LEU A 197 -0.12 5.16 -5.99
CA LEU A 197 0.20 5.89 -7.21
C LEU A 197 0.58 4.94 -8.36
N ALA A 198 1.38 3.91 -8.09
CA ALA A 198 1.73 2.90 -9.08
C ALA A 198 0.49 2.17 -9.60
N ALA A 199 -0.42 1.79 -8.69
CA ALA A 199 -1.62 1.04 -9.04
C ALA A 199 -2.68 1.88 -9.74
N GLN A 200 -2.90 3.15 -9.36
CA GLN A 200 -3.89 3.98 -10.04
C GLN A 200 -3.43 4.41 -11.45
N GLY A 201 -2.13 4.69 -11.65
CA GLY A 201 -1.54 5.15 -12.92
C GLY A 201 -1.98 6.55 -13.33
N GLY A 202 -1.35 7.11 -14.36
CA GLY A 202 -1.66 8.46 -14.88
C GLY A 202 -1.18 9.59 -13.94
N CYS A 203 -0.26 9.31 -13.03
CA CYS A 203 0.30 10.24 -12.05
C CYS A 203 1.82 10.00 -11.88
N GLU A 204 2.51 9.72 -12.98
CA GLU A 204 3.95 9.41 -13.00
C GLU A 204 4.82 10.52 -12.37
N PRO A 205 4.52 11.83 -12.52
CA PRO A 205 5.27 12.88 -11.80
C PRO A 205 5.20 12.71 -10.28
N GLN A 206 4.02 12.43 -9.73
CA GLN A 206 3.83 12.19 -8.29
C GLN A 206 4.49 10.89 -7.86
N LEU A 207 4.35 9.84 -8.66
CA LEU A 207 4.99 8.54 -8.40
C LEU A 207 6.52 8.68 -8.33
N THR A 208 7.13 9.46 -9.26
CA THR A 208 8.57 9.74 -9.25
C THR A 208 8.98 10.54 -8.00
N ALA A 209 8.19 11.56 -7.62
CA ALA A 209 8.45 12.35 -6.42
C ALA A 209 8.39 11.51 -5.14
N HIS A 210 7.39 10.62 -5.00
CA HIS A 210 7.27 9.72 -3.86
C HIS A 210 8.31 8.59 -3.88
N ALA A 211 8.78 8.15 -5.05
CA ALA A 211 9.94 7.25 -5.13
C ALA A 211 11.21 7.91 -4.59
N ALA A 212 11.48 9.17 -4.97
CA ALA A 212 12.60 9.94 -4.43
C ALA A 212 12.46 10.19 -2.91
N ALA A 213 11.24 10.49 -2.43
CA ALA A 213 10.95 10.65 -1.01
C ALA A 213 11.23 9.36 -0.21
N ASN A 214 10.76 8.21 -0.70
CA ASN A 214 11.08 6.91 -0.12
C ASN A 214 12.59 6.73 0.04
N MET A 215 13.38 7.01 -1.01
CA MET A 215 14.83 6.86 -0.96
C MET A 215 15.47 7.79 0.07
N LYS A 216 15.02 9.04 0.17
CA LYS A 216 15.51 10.02 1.16
C LYS A 216 15.31 9.58 2.60
N ILE A 217 14.18 8.92 2.90
CA ILE A 217 13.86 8.45 4.25
C ILE A 217 14.34 7.02 4.53
N GLY A 218 15.07 6.40 3.59
CA GLY A 218 15.75 5.13 3.78
C GLY A 218 14.97 3.88 3.32
N ASN A 219 14.00 4.03 2.44
CA ASN A 219 13.46 2.97 1.58
C ASN A 219 14.22 3.05 0.25
N ASP A 220 15.31 2.34 0.12
CA ASP A 220 16.21 2.46 -1.03
C ASP A 220 15.58 2.00 -2.36
N LYS A 221 16.32 2.18 -3.45
CA LYS A 221 15.91 1.79 -4.80
C LYS A 221 15.55 0.30 -4.86
N ASP A 222 16.38 -0.56 -4.28
CA ASP A 222 16.20 -2.01 -4.34
C ASP A 222 14.97 -2.44 -3.54
N PHE A 223 14.70 -1.78 -2.41
CA PHE A 223 13.46 -1.98 -1.66
C PHE A 223 12.23 -1.66 -2.51
N LEU A 224 12.22 -0.53 -3.23
CA LEU A 224 11.09 -0.16 -4.10
C LEU A 224 10.93 -1.14 -5.27
N ILE A 225 12.01 -1.65 -5.85
CA ILE A 225 11.96 -2.69 -6.88
C ILE A 225 11.33 -3.98 -6.31
N ARG A 226 11.74 -4.40 -5.10
CA ARG A 226 11.11 -5.55 -4.41
C ARG A 226 9.61 -5.33 -4.19
N VAL A 227 9.20 -4.13 -3.77
CA VAL A 227 7.77 -3.78 -3.61
C VAL A 227 7.03 -3.92 -4.94
N ILE A 228 7.57 -3.37 -6.05
CA ILE A 228 6.97 -3.50 -7.38
C ILE A 228 6.85 -4.98 -7.77
N SER A 229 7.91 -5.77 -7.58
CA SER A 229 7.95 -7.19 -7.93
C SER A 229 6.85 -7.97 -7.20
N GLN A 230 6.69 -7.75 -5.89
CA GLN A 230 5.66 -8.42 -5.10
C GLN A 230 4.23 -7.97 -5.44
N CYS A 231 4.06 -6.76 -5.96
CA CYS A 231 2.76 -6.22 -6.37
C CYS A 231 2.38 -6.57 -7.82
N LEU A 232 3.34 -6.99 -8.65
CA LEU A 232 3.15 -7.26 -10.08
C LEU A 232 1.97 -8.19 -10.40
N PRO A 233 1.72 -9.31 -9.68
CA PRO A 233 0.58 -10.17 -9.95
C PRO A 233 -0.78 -9.46 -9.85
N TYR A 234 -0.86 -8.36 -9.13
CA TYR A 234 -2.09 -7.63 -8.82
C TYR A 234 -2.32 -6.39 -9.69
N ILE A 235 -1.25 -5.77 -10.21
CA ILE A 235 -1.35 -4.53 -11.00
C ILE A 235 -0.94 -4.71 -12.48
N GLY A 236 -0.32 -5.85 -12.80
CA GLY A 236 0.09 -6.22 -14.15
C GLY A 236 1.35 -5.49 -14.64
N TYR A 237 1.90 -5.98 -15.75
CA TYR A 237 3.17 -5.53 -16.30
C TYR A 237 3.22 -4.04 -16.68
N PRO A 238 2.20 -3.44 -17.35
CA PRO A 238 2.33 -2.03 -17.76
C PRO A 238 2.52 -1.08 -16.57
N ARG A 239 1.76 -1.27 -15.50
CA ARG A 239 1.89 -0.42 -14.29
C ARG A 239 3.19 -0.67 -13.54
N SER A 240 3.63 -1.92 -13.47
CA SER A 240 4.91 -2.29 -12.85
C SER A 240 6.10 -1.71 -13.62
N LEU A 241 6.10 -1.76 -14.95
CA LEU A 241 7.15 -1.17 -15.79
C LEU A 241 7.18 0.37 -15.70
N ASN A 242 6.00 1.01 -15.62
CA ASN A 242 5.92 2.45 -15.38
C ASN A 242 6.47 2.82 -14.00
N ALA A 243 6.14 2.06 -12.97
CA ALA A 243 6.65 2.28 -11.62
C ALA A 243 8.18 2.10 -11.57
N LEU A 244 8.72 1.08 -12.22
CA LEU A 244 10.16 0.85 -12.34
C LEU A 244 10.86 2.02 -13.05
N THR A 245 10.25 2.55 -14.11
CA THR A 245 10.77 3.75 -14.81
C THR A 245 10.80 4.97 -13.88
N CYS A 246 9.75 5.18 -13.06
CA CYS A 246 9.71 6.27 -12.10
C CYS A 246 10.78 6.12 -11.00
N VAL A 247 11.00 4.90 -10.51
CA VAL A 247 12.05 4.59 -9.51
C VAL A 247 13.44 4.91 -10.08
N ASN A 248 13.73 4.51 -11.32
CA ASN A 248 15.01 4.80 -11.96
C ASN A 248 15.23 6.32 -12.12
N LYS A 249 14.24 7.05 -12.63
CA LYS A 249 14.29 8.53 -12.75
C LYS A 249 14.50 9.21 -11.39
N ALA A 250 13.84 8.75 -10.36
CA ALA A 250 14.01 9.27 -9.02
C ALA A 250 15.44 9.06 -8.50
N CYS A 251 16.00 7.87 -8.70
CA CYS A 251 17.38 7.55 -8.32
C CYS A 251 18.39 8.44 -9.04
N GLU A 252 18.25 8.62 -10.36
CA GLU A 252 19.10 9.50 -11.17
C GLU A 252 19.06 10.95 -10.66
N SER A 253 17.85 11.46 -10.34
CA SER A 253 17.68 12.83 -9.85
C SER A 253 18.29 13.09 -8.46
N LEU A 254 18.50 12.05 -7.65
CA LEU A 254 19.14 12.16 -6.33
C LEU A 254 20.66 12.07 -6.39
N GLN A 255 21.22 11.62 -7.52
CA GLN A 255 22.66 11.52 -7.75
C GLN A 255 23.23 12.74 -8.52
N ALA A 256 22.36 13.56 -9.13
CA ALA A 256 22.71 14.75 -9.88
C ALA A 256 22.87 15.98 -8.97
#